data_e312b663efe15c58aee425a86f40b90a
#
_entry.id   e312b663efe15c58aee425a86f40b90a
#
_cell.length_a   1.000
_cell.length_b   1.000
_cell.length_c   1.000
_cell.angle_alpha   90.00
_cell.angle_beta   90.00
_cell.angle_gamma   90.00
#
_symmetry.space_group_name_H-M   'P 1'
#
loop_
_entity.id
_entity.type
_entity.pdbx_description
1 polymer ?
#
loop_
_entity_poly.entity_id
_entity_poly.type
_entity_poly.pdbx_seq_one_letter_code
_entity_poly.pdbx_strand_id
1 'polypeptide(L)'
;MAPTNEQQANSKSGSTEVDLKEKYAQGIKNANIALRDMLELVNMPDFEERDGWKRKNANGKDVVYSKRYNMGKVFTMQTTFDFPLQQAFAEHWENFTDIIHFNKNISDVKVIADLATNLDIVYYAMKDVAVVKGREFLTCRTFKRIGNEIIEAARSFDIDDVPRNPEKIRGEVVLAGGRFRMHPKDCTKTVVDYVMCVDFNGPDIPKLVMDATIGMFIMQDAQYTRKQIEKLKQEAT
;
A
#
# COMPACT_ATOMS: atom_id res chain seq x y z
N MET A 1 -20.73 55.30 26.24
CA MET A 1 -21.18 54.44 25.13
C MET A 1 -19.95 53.97 24.40
N ALA A 2 -19.51 52.75 24.63
CA ALA A 2 -18.41 52.10 23.93
C ALA A 2 -19.02 51.20 22.85
N PRO A 3 -18.48 51.16 21.63
CA PRO A 3 -18.91 50.18 20.64
C PRO A 3 -18.25 48.82 20.87
N THR A 4 -19.07 47.83 20.81
CA THR A 4 -18.87 46.40 20.90
C THR A 4 -17.83 45.85 19.91
N ASN A 5 -16.95 45.05 20.46
CA ASN A 5 -15.96 44.23 19.75
C ASN A 5 -16.63 42.90 19.35
N GLU A 6 -17.13 42.83 18.13
CA GLU A 6 -17.49 41.55 17.47
C GLU A 6 -17.00 41.65 16.03
N GLN A 7 -15.90 41.00 15.73
CA GLN A 7 -15.52 40.47 14.42
C GLN A 7 -14.01 40.13 14.40
N GLN A 8 -13.65 39.08 15.10
CA GLN A 8 -12.43 38.31 14.81
C GLN A 8 -12.71 36.84 15.16
N ALA A 9 -13.38 36.18 14.26
CA ALA A 9 -13.44 34.72 14.27
C ALA A 9 -13.53 34.21 12.83
N ASN A 10 -12.66 33.28 12.52
CA ASN A 10 -12.66 32.39 11.36
C ASN A 10 -12.11 32.90 10.04
N SER A 11 -10.79 32.83 9.91
CA SER A 11 -10.15 32.48 8.65
C SER A 11 -9.29 31.21 8.85
N LYS A 12 -9.91 30.07 9.13
CA LYS A 12 -9.36 28.79 8.72
C LYS A 12 -9.77 28.62 7.26
N SER A 13 -8.86 28.92 6.34
CA SER A 13 -9.02 28.61 4.92
C SER A 13 -9.02 27.08 4.78
N GLY A 14 -10.20 26.46 4.77
CA GLY A 14 -10.38 25.11 4.27
C GLY A 14 -10.03 25.15 2.78
N SER A 15 -8.95 24.45 2.37
CA SER A 15 -8.68 24.19 0.96
C SER A 15 -9.93 23.52 0.37
N THR A 16 -10.39 24.01 -0.77
CA THR A 16 -11.52 23.38 -1.46
C THR A 16 -11.10 22.03 -2.01
N GLU A 17 -12.06 21.13 -2.27
CA GLU A 17 -11.77 19.82 -2.90
C GLU A 17 -11.06 20.01 -4.25
N VAL A 18 -11.33 21.07 -4.95
CA VAL A 18 -10.68 21.45 -6.22
C VAL A 18 -9.22 21.78 -5.98
N ASP A 19 -8.91 22.60 -4.96
CA ASP A 19 -7.53 22.98 -4.62
C ASP A 19 -6.68 21.76 -4.26
N LEU A 20 -7.25 20.79 -3.52
CA LEU A 20 -6.57 19.54 -3.19
C LEU A 20 -6.28 18.67 -4.42
N LYS A 21 -7.23 18.56 -5.34
CA LYS A 21 -7.03 17.80 -6.59
C LYS A 21 -5.99 18.45 -7.50
N GLU A 22 -5.95 19.77 -7.59
CA GLU A 22 -4.89 20.49 -8.33
C GLU A 22 -3.53 20.27 -7.66
N LYS A 23 -3.45 20.46 -6.37
CA LYS A 23 -2.23 20.26 -5.58
C LYS A 23 -1.63 18.86 -5.78
N TYR A 24 -2.45 17.82 -5.77
CA TYR A 24 -2.03 16.43 -5.88
C TYR A 24 -2.20 15.82 -7.28
N ALA A 25 -2.36 16.65 -8.33
CA ALA A 25 -2.64 16.19 -9.69
C ALA A 25 -1.64 15.16 -10.21
N GLN A 26 -0.35 15.30 -9.90
CA GLN A 26 0.67 14.33 -10.31
C GLN A 26 0.48 12.98 -9.59
N GLY A 27 0.19 13.00 -8.29
CA GLY A 27 -0.12 11.79 -7.52
C GLY A 27 -1.34 11.07 -8.09
N ILE A 28 -2.44 11.80 -8.33
CA ILE A 28 -3.67 11.26 -8.93
C ILE A 28 -3.40 10.61 -10.30
N LYS A 29 -2.63 11.29 -11.14
CA LYS A 29 -2.21 10.74 -12.45
C LYS A 29 -1.44 9.44 -12.27
N ASN A 30 -0.49 9.40 -11.34
CA ASN A 30 0.32 8.22 -11.06
C ASN A 30 -0.53 7.06 -10.51
N ALA A 31 -1.48 7.32 -9.62
CA ALA A 31 -2.41 6.32 -9.10
C ALA A 31 -3.29 5.70 -10.21
N ASN A 32 -3.80 6.53 -11.13
CA ASN A 32 -4.58 6.06 -12.27
C ASN A 32 -3.75 5.17 -13.22
N ILE A 33 -2.47 5.53 -13.45
CA ILE A 33 -1.54 4.69 -14.21
C ILE A 33 -1.32 3.36 -13.48
N ALA A 34 -1.06 3.40 -12.16
CA ALA A 34 -0.88 2.20 -11.36
C ALA A 34 -2.12 1.29 -11.38
N LEU A 35 -3.32 1.85 -11.29
CA LEU A 35 -4.55 1.06 -11.35
C LEU A 35 -4.72 0.35 -12.71
N ARG A 36 -4.41 1.04 -13.81
CA ARG A 36 -4.41 0.42 -15.14
C ARG A 36 -3.38 -0.71 -15.23
N ASP A 37 -2.13 -0.44 -14.81
CA ASP A 37 -1.04 -1.41 -14.84
C ASP A 37 -1.37 -2.64 -13.95
N MET A 38 -2.02 -2.43 -12.80
CA MET A 38 -2.49 -3.50 -11.91
C MET A 38 -3.57 -4.33 -12.58
N LEU A 39 -4.57 -3.69 -13.19
CA LEU A 39 -5.65 -4.37 -13.91
C LEU A 39 -5.11 -5.21 -15.08
N GLU A 40 -4.17 -4.67 -15.85
CA GLU A 40 -3.52 -5.42 -16.92
C GLU A 40 -2.77 -6.63 -16.35
N LEU A 41 -1.98 -6.45 -15.31
CA LEU A 41 -1.15 -7.50 -14.72
C LEU A 41 -1.98 -8.65 -14.16
N VAL A 42 -2.99 -8.37 -13.33
CA VAL A 42 -3.78 -9.43 -12.66
C VAL A 42 -4.71 -10.18 -13.62
N ASN A 43 -4.96 -9.64 -14.80
CA ASN A 43 -5.73 -10.29 -15.86
C ASN A 43 -4.87 -11.02 -16.89
N MET A 44 -3.53 -10.99 -16.77
CA MET A 44 -2.66 -11.78 -17.64
C MET A 44 -2.84 -13.28 -17.34
N PRO A 45 -2.97 -14.15 -18.36
CA PRO A 45 -3.14 -15.59 -18.15
C PRO A 45 -2.05 -16.22 -17.26
N ASP A 46 -0.81 -15.78 -17.45
CA ASP A 46 0.36 -16.26 -16.70
C ASP A 46 0.42 -15.76 -15.25
N PHE A 47 -0.40 -14.77 -14.88
CA PHE A 47 -0.45 -14.27 -13.50
C PHE A 47 -1.06 -15.28 -12.53
N GLU A 48 -2.19 -15.90 -12.88
CA GLU A 48 -2.82 -16.93 -12.02
C GLU A 48 -2.01 -18.23 -11.96
N GLU A 49 -1.51 -18.67 -13.11
CA GLU A 49 -0.76 -19.94 -13.24
C GLU A 49 0.69 -19.82 -12.79
N ARG A 50 1.18 -18.58 -12.59
CA ARG A 50 2.60 -18.27 -12.31
C ARG A 50 3.55 -18.77 -13.40
N ASP A 51 3.08 -18.89 -14.65
CA ASP A 51 3.93 -19.30 -15.77
C ASP A 51 5.03 -18.25 -16.05
N GLY A 52 6.28 -18.72 -16.15
CA GLY A 52 7.45 -17.85 -16.30
C GLY A 52 7.81 -17.03 -15.05
N TRP A 53 7.11 -17.19 -13.91
CA TRP A 53 7.47 -16.58 -12.64
C TRP A 53 8.51 -17.40 -11.88
N LYS A 54 9.47 -16.73 -11.27
CA LYS A 54 10.51 -17.37 -10.45
C LYS A 54 10.09 -17.38 -8.98
N ARG A 55 10.03 -18.57 -8.38
CA ARG A 55 9.83 -18.74 -6.94
C ARG A 55 11.00 -18.09 -6.19
N LYS A 56 10.69 -17.34 -5.14
CA LYS A 56 11.65 -16.62 -4.29
C LYS A 56 11.65 -17.14 -2.86
N ASN A 57 10.71 -16.71 -2.06
CA ASN A 57 10.60 -17.05 -0.65
C ASN A 57 9.37 -17.94 -0.44
N ALA A 58 9.41 -18.79 0.59
CA ALA A 58 8.26 -19.59 0.98
C ALA A 58 8.24 -19.79 2.50
N ASN A 59 7.03 -19.75 3.06
CA ASN A 59 6.76 -20.10 4.45
C ASN A 59 5.38 -20.78 4.52
N GLY A 60 5.38 -22.08 4.69
CA GLY A 60 4.16 -22.87 4.62
C GLY A 60 3.50 -22.76 3.24
N LYS A 61 2.26 -22.25 3.21
CA LYS A 61 1.47 -22.06 1.98
C LYS A 61 1.79 -20.77 1.24
N ASP A 62 2.41 -19.80 1.93
CA ASP A 62 2.75 -18.53 1.33
C ASP A 62 4.02 -18.67 0.50
N VAL A 63 3.93 -18.34 -0.78
CA VAL A 63 5.04 -18.39 -1.72
C VAL A 63 5.11 -17.09 -2.47
N VAL A 64 6.26 -16.42 -2.38
CA VAL A 64 6.55 -15.22 -3.14
C VAL A 64 7.17 -15.61 -4.48
N TYR A 65 6.63 -15.05 -5.54
CA TYR A 65 7.14 -15.20 -6.90
C TYR A 65 7.62 -13.84 -7.43
N SER A 66 8.47 -13.85 -8.44
CA SER A 66 8.86 -12.63 -9.13
C SER A 66 9.02 -12.85 -10.63
N LYS A 67 8.67 -11.83 -11.41
CA LYS A 67 8.86 -11.77 -12.87
C LYS A 67 9.28 -10.36 -13.26
N ARG A 68 10.08 -10.24 -14.32
CA ARG A 68 10.52 -8.93 -14.83
C ARG A 68 9.59 -8.48 -15.95
N TYR A 69 9.12 -7.26 -15.82
CA TYR A 69 8.34 -6.53 -16.80
C TYR A 69 9.07 -5.24 -17.21
N ASN A 70 8.55 -4.51 -18.19
CA ASN A 70 9.13 -3.23 -18.62
C ASN A 70 9.17 -2.20 -17.46
N MET A 71 8.16 -2.20 -16.58
CA MET A 71 8.11 -1.33 -15.41
C MET A 71 9.13 -1.69 -14.31
N GLY A 72 9.70 -2.88 -14.34
CA GLY A 72 10.62 -3.35 -13.31
C GLY A 72 10.44 -4.81 -12.96
N LYS A 73 10.96 -5.19 -11.79
CA LYS A 73 10.78 -6.52 -11.22
C LYS A 73 9.58 -6.53 -10.31
N VAL A 74 8.55 -7.24 -10.72
CA VAL A 74 7.31 -7.42 -9.97
C VAL A 74 7.44 -8.64 -9.07
N PHE A 75 7.04 -8.48 -7.82
CA PHE A 75 6.87 -9.55 -6.83
C PHE A 75 5.38 -9.74 -6.59
N THR A 76 4.97 -10.99 -6.38
CA THR A 76 3.59 -11.33 -6.03
C THR A 76 3.55 -12.48 -5.05
N MET A 77 2.52 -12.47 -4.20
CA MET A 77 2.17 -13.58 -3.31
C MET A 77 0.66 -13.65 -3.20
N GLN A 78 0.11 -14.86 -3.38
CA GLN A 78 -1.28 -15.11 -3.07
C GLN A 78 -1.40 -15.66 -1.67
N THR A 79 -2.34 -15.15 -0.89
CA THR A 79 -2.63 -15.63 0.45
C THR A 79 -4.13 -15.60 0.73
N THR A 80 -4.55 -16.29 1.80
CA THR A 80 -5.94 -16.29 2.26
C THR A 80 -6.00 -15.78 3.69
N PHE A 81 -6.92 -14.84 3.93
CA PHE A 81 -7.28 -14.36 5.25
C PHE A 81 -8.62 -14.94 5.68
N ASP A 82 -8.71 -15.35 6.94
CA ASP A 82 -9.94 -15.83 7.56
C ASP A 82 -10.78 -14.63 8.06
N PHE A 83 -11.21 -13.81 7.09
CA PHE A 83 -11.95 -12.57 7.29
C PHE A 83 -12.75 -12.22 6.02
N PRO A 84 -14.02 -11.79 6.13
CA PRO A 84 -14.83 -11.46 4.96
C PRO A 84 -14.24 -10.32 4.13
N LEU A 85 -14.45 -10.33 2.81
CA LEU A 85 -13.82 -9.39 1.87
C LEU A 85 -13.95 -7.93 2.26
N GLN A 86 -15.14 -7.48 2.66
CA GLN A 86 -15.37 -6.08 2.97
C GLN A 86 -14.60 -5.67 4.24
N GLN A 87 -14.58 -6.53 5.26
CA GLN A 87 -13.84 -6.28 6.50
C GLN A 87 -12.33 -6.34 6.29
N ALA A 88 -11.85 -7.34 5.53
CA ALA A 88 -10.43 -7.46 5.18
C ALA A 88 -9.92 -6.23 4.40
N PHE A 89 -10.75 -5.72 3.49
CA PHE A 89 -10.38 -4.54 2.73
C PHE A 89 -10.50 -3.24 3.56
N ALA A 90 -11.48 -3.11 4.44
CA ALA A 90 -11.60 -1.97 5.34
C ALA A 90 -10.38 -1.87 6.29
N GLU A 91 -9.93 -2.99 6.87
CA GLU A 91 -8.69 -3.02 7.66
C GLU A 91 -7.45 -2.57 6.87
N HIS A 92 -7.37 -2.94 5.61
CA HIS A 92 -6.26 -2.56 4.75
C HIS A 92 -6.32 -1.10 4.28
N TRP A 93 -7.51 -0.61 3.93
CA TRP A 93 -7.71 0.71 3.33
C TRP A 93 -8.01 1.80 4.35
N GLU A 94 -9.09 1.61 5.13
CA GLU A 94 -9.61 2.62 6.05
C GLU A 94 -8.78 2.72 7.33
N ASN A 95 -8.32 1.56 7.85
CA ASN A 95 -7.50 1.48 9.05
C ASN A 95 -6.00 1.43 8.74
N PHE A 96 -5.59 2.00 7.60
CA PHE A 96 -4.20 1.96 7.13
C PHE A 96 -3.18 2.44 8.18
N THR A 97 -3.52 3.47 8.96
CA THR A 97 -2.61 4.00 9.99
C THR A 97 -2.39 3.03 11.14
N ASP A 98 -3.28 2.08 11.37
CA ASP A 98 -3.16 1.10 12.44
C ASP A 98 -2.05 0.08 12.20
N ILE A 99 -1.54 0.00 10.97
CA ILE A 99 -0.41 -0.87 10.60
C ILE A 99 0.81 -0.64 11.52
N ILE A 100 1.01 0.57 12.03
CA ILE A 100 2.12 0.89 12.94
C ILE A 100 2.05 0.12 14.26
N HIS A 101 0.86 -0.27 14.70
CA HIS A 101 0.63 -0.95 15.96
C HIS A 101 0.93 -2.45 15.90
N PHE A 102 0.83 -3.04 14.72
CA PHE A 102 1.01 -4.48 14.57
C PHE A 102 2.15 -4.87 13.60
N ASN A 103 2.53 -4.04 12.64
CA ASN A 103 3.62 -4.33 11.72
C ASN A 103 4.95 -3.75 12.26
N LYS A 104 5.80 -4.63 12.76
CA LYS A 104 7.08 -4.26 13.39
C LYS A 104 8.10 -3.63 12.43
N ASN A 105 7.88 -3.72 11.13
CA ASN A 105 8.77 -3.13 10.12
C ASN A 105 8.49 -1.63 9.91
N ILE A 106 7.32 -1.15 10.32
CA ILE A 106 6.90 0.23 10.13
C ILE A 106 7.38 1.10 11.28
N SER A 107 7.92 2.28 10.97
CA SER A 107 8.37 3.28 11.94
C SER A 107 7.50 4.53 11.97
N ASP A 108 6.84 4.88 10.88
CA ASP A 108 5.92 6.01 10.76
C ASP A 108 4.88 5.73 9.66
N VAL A 109 3.68 6.25 9.84
CA VAL A 109 2.59 6.12 8.85
C VAL A 109 1.62 7.30 9.01
N LYS A 110 1.18 7.88 7.89
CA LYS A 110 0.26 9.02 7.87
C LYS A 110 -0.63 8.99 6.63
N VAL A 111 -1.89 9.35 6.79
CA VAL A 111 -2.71 9.83 5.69
C VAL A 111 -2.43 11.33 5.54
N ILE A 112 -1.88 11.72 4.40
CA ILE A 112 -1.52 13.12 4.09
C ILE A 112 -2.74 13.88 3.60
N ALA A 113 -3.56 13.24 2.76
CA ALA A 113 -4.81 13.80 2.26
C ALA A 113 -5.78 12.70 1.81
N ASP A 114 -7.04 12.85 2.20
CA ASP A 114 -8.16 12.09 1.64
C ASP A 114 -8.76 12.91 0.49
N LEU A 115 -8.66 12.38 -0.73
CA LEU A 115 -9.11 13.08 -1.95
C LEU A 115 -10.47 12.61 -2.43
N ALA A 116 -10.81 11.34 -2.15
CA ALA A 116 -12.11 10.73 -2.37
C ALA A 116 -12.18 9.41 -1.58
N THR A 117 -13.36 8.80 -1.49
CA THR A 117 -13.55 7.51 -0.79
C THR A 117 -12.65 6.38 -1.28
N ASN A 118 -12.14 6.49 -2.51
CA ASN A 118 -11.26 5.52 -3.15
C ASN A 118 -9.94 6.13 -3.64
N LEU A 119 -9.52 7.26 -3.08
CA LEU A 119 -8.32 7.96 -3.51
C LEU A 119 -7.73 8.75 -2.36
N ASP A 120 -6.52 8.42 -1.95
CA ASP A 120 -5.80 9.12 -0.87
C ASP A 120 -4.30 9.27 -1.16
N ILE A 121 -3.67 10.11 -0.36
CA ILE A 121 -2.23 10.28 -0.32
C ILE A 121 -1.73 9.75 1.02
N VAL A 122 -0.84 8.79 0.99
CA VAL A 122 -0.27 8.20 2.19
C VAL A 122 1.26 8.29 2.20
N TYR A 123 1.77 8.49 3.40
CA TYR A 123 3.18 8.40 3.72
C TYR A 123 3.40 7.24 4.68
N TYR A 124 4.45 6.47 4.47
CA TYR A 124 4.91 5.49 5.44
C TYR A 124 6.43 5.35 5.40
N ALA A 125 7.01 5.03 6.55
CA ALA A 125 8.43 4.79 6.69
C ALA A 125 8.71 3.45 7.36
N MET A 126 9.76 2.79 6.89
CA MET A 126 10.23 1.51 7.41
C MET A 126 11.37 1.75 8.41
N LYS A 127 11.50 0.85 9.37
CA LYS A 127 12.64 0.83 10.29
C LYS A 127 13.94 0.45 9.57
N ASP A 128 15.03 0.83 10.15
CA ASP A 128 16.36 0.35 9.75
C ASP A 128 16.45 -1.16 10.03
N VAL A 129 17.10 -1.90 9.14
CA VAL A 129 17.36 -3.32 9.29
C VAL A 129 18.85 -3.56 9.20
N ALA A 130 19.47 -3.90 10.32
CA ALA A 130 20.92 -4.03 10.46
C ALA A 130 21.64 -2.76 9.97
N VAL A 131 22.48 -2.88 8.94
CA VAL A 131 23.23 -1.75 8.35
C VAL A 131 22.47 -1.01 7.23
N VAL A 132 21.26 -1.49 6.88
CA VAL A 132 20.45 -0.92 5.82
C VAL A 132 19.51 0.13 6.42
N LYS A 133 19.68 1.39 6.01
CA LYS A 133 18.78 2.48 6.42
C LYS A 133 17.33 2.15 6.02
N GLY A 134 16.40 2.54 6.86
CA GLY A 134 14.97 2.47 6.57
C GLY A 134 14.61 3.32 5.35
N ARG A 135 13.58 2.90 4.67
CA ARG A 135 13.00 3.62 3.53
C ARG A 135 11.74 4.33 3.95
N GLU A 136 11.48 5.43 3.27
CA GLU A 136 10.20 6.11 3.33
C GLU A 136 9.58 6.19 1.96
N PHE A 137 8.26 6.26 1.92
CA PHE A 137 7.50 6.29 0.68
C PHE A 137 6.36 7.30 0.80
N LEU A 138 6.13 8.05 -0.27
CA LEU A 138 4.96 8.88 -0.47
C LEU A 138 4.24 8.36 -1.70
N THR A 139 3.00 7.93 -1.53
CA THR A 139 2.21 7.32 -2.60
C THR A 139 0.82 7.91 -2.68
N CYS A 140 0.28 7.97 -3.88
CA CYS A 140 -1.15 8.10 -4.10
C CYS A 140 -1.71 6.70 -4.33
N ARG A 141 -2.73 6.34 -3.52
CA ARG A 141 -3.43 5.06 -3.62
C ARG A 141 -4.81 5.27 -4.23
N THR A 142 -5.26 4.29 -4.98
CA THR A 142 -6.63 4.24 -5.47
C THR A 142 -7.11 2.79 -5.55
N PHE A 143 -8.43 2.60 -5.46
CA PHE A 143 -9.03 1.28 -5.71
C PHE A 143 -10.26 1.36 -6.60
N LYS A 144 -10.58 0.21 -7.20
CA LYS A 144 -11.80 0.02 -7.99
C LYS A 144 -12.46 -1.29 -7.60
N ARG A 145 -13.80 -1.26 -7.42
CA ARG A 145 -14.61 -2.46 -7.24
C ARG A 145 -15.09 -2.96 -8.59
N ILE A 146 -14.88 -4.24 -8.89
CA ILE A 146 -15.23 -4.87 -10.16
C ILE A 146 -15.88 -6.21 -9.85
N GLY A 147 -17.21 -6.29 -9.97
CA GLY A 147 -17.95 -7.47 -9.53
C GLY A 147 -17.70 -7.77 -8.05
N ASN A 148 -17.19 -8.96 -7.77
CA ASN A 148 -16.87 -9.43 -6.41
C ASN A 148 -15.38 -9.27 -6.05
N GLU A 149 -14.69 -8.40 -6.75
CA GLU A 149 -13.26 -8.13 -6.53
C GLU A 149 -13.03 -6.66 -6.22
N ILE A 150 -11.96 -6.38 -5.49
CA ILE A 150 -11.45 -5.03 -5.26
C ILE A 150 -10.00 -5.03 -5.74
N ILE A 151 -9.70 -4.12 -6.66
CA ILE A 151 -8.36 -3.93 -7.19
C ILE A 151 -7.83 -2.63 -6.63
N GLU A 152 -6.76 -2.71 -5.87
CA GLU A 152 -6.05 -1.56 -5.32
C GLU A 152 -4.73 -1.37 -6.02
N ALA A 153 -4.33 -0.12 -6.21
CA ALA A 153 -3.03 0.23 -6.74
C ALA A 153 -2.51 1.53 -6.13
N ALA A 154 -1.20 1.58 -5.97
CA ALA A 154 -0.46 2.73 -5.48
C ALA A 154 0.78 2.98 -6.33
N ARG A 155 1.15 4.25 -6.47
CA ARG A 155 2.40 4.69 -7.10
C ARG A 155 2.95 5.92 -6.40
N SER A 156 4.28 5.99 -6.30
CA SER A 156 4.98 7.13 -5.73
C SER A 156 4.89 8.38 -6.60
N PHE A 157 4.95 9.52 -5.93
CA PHE A 157 5.19 10.84 -6.51
C PHE A 157 5.93 11.69 -5.47
N ASP A 158 6.48 12.83 -5.88
CA ASP A 158 7.08 13.79 -4.97
C ASP A 158 6.28 15.09 -4.98
N ILE A 159 6.25 15.76 -3.82
CA ILE A 159 5.65 17.08 -3.64
C ILE A 159 6.39 17.80 -2.51
N ASP A 160 6.60 19.10 -2.67
CA ASP A 160 7.40 19.92 -1.74
C ASP A 160 6.83 19.97 -0.32
N ASP A 161 5.49 19.88 -0.18
CA ASP A 161 4.80 19.92 1.11
C ASP A 161 5.03 18.67 1.97
N VAL A 162 5.59 17.61 1.40
CA VAL A 162 5.99 16.41 2.13
C VAL A 162 7.49 16.17 1.93
N PRO A 163 8.32 16.92 2.67
CA PRO A 163 9.77 16.86 2.51
C PRO A 163 10.30 15.46 2.84
N ARG A 164 11.42 15.13 2.23
CA ARG A 164 12.13 13.87 2.50
C ARG A 164 12.70 13.89 3.91
N ASN A 165 12.55 12.77 4.62
CA ASN A 165 13.15 12.62 5.93
C ASN A 165 14.68 12.41 5.78
N PRO A 166 15.54 13.25 6.37
CA PRO A 166 17.00 13.13 6.23
C PRO A 166 17.58 11.85 6.84
N GLU A 167 16.85 11.20 7.74
CA GLU A 167 17.28 9.95 8.37
C GLU A 167 16.86 8.70 7.56
N LYS A 168 16.07 8.87 6.53
CA LYS A 168 15.54 7.79 5.67
C LYS A 168 16.00 7.97 4.22
N ILE A 169 15.82 6.94 3.43
CA ILE A 169 16.00 7.02 1.99
C ILE A 169 14.61 6.98 1.34
N ARG A 170 14.28 7.99 0.53
CA ARG A 170 13.05 7.98 -0.25
C ARG A 170 13.13 6.90 -1.31
N GLY A 171 12.36 5.82 -1.14
CA GLY A 171 12.15 4.80 -2.13
C GLY A 171 11.08 5.20 -3.15
N GLU A 172 10.97 4.44 -4.22
CA GLU A 172 9.98 4.63 -5.26
C GLU A 172 9.09 3.38 -5.36
N VAL A 173 7.80 3.54 -5.14
CA VAL A 173 6.80 2.54 -5.47
C VAL A 173 6.39 2.74 -6.92
N VAL A 174 6.82 1.85 -7.79
CA VAL A 174 6.42 1.83 -9.20
C VAL A 174 5.01 1.26 -9.35
N LEU A 175 4.72 0.19 -8.59
CA LEU A 175 3.40 -0.43 -8.48
C LEU A 175 3.34 -1.20 -7.16
N ALA A 176 2.34 -0.91 -6.33
CA ALA A 176 2.03 -1.71 -5.15
C ALA A 176 0.51 -1.80 -4.97
N GLY A 177 0.06 -2.75 -4.16
CA GLY A 177 -1.34 -3.04 -3.91
C GLY A 177 -1.68 -4.48 -4.21
N GLY A 178 -2.82 -4.73 -4.85
CA GLY A 178 -3.20 -6.07 -5.23
C GLY A 178 -4.67 -6.25 -5.55
N ARG A 179 -5.07 -7.51 -5.61
CA ARG A 179 -6.45 -7.95 -5.87
C ARG A 179 -7.00 -8.67 -4.65
N PHE A 180 -8.08 -8.18 -4.12
CA PHE A 180 -8.85 -8.77 -3.03
C PHE A 180 -10.09 -9.43 -3.60
N ARG A 181 -10.31 -10.71 -3.27
CA ARG A 181 -11.42 -11.51 -3.77
C ARG A 181 -12.06 -12.31 -2.64
N MET A 182 -13.37 -12.50 -2.71
CA MET A 182 -14.04 -13.50 -1.87
C MET A 182 -13.48 -14.89 -2.20
N HIS A 183 -13.18 -15.68 -1.18
CA HIS A 183 -12.71 -17.05 -1.40
C HIS A 183 -13.80 -17.89 -2.09
N PRO A 184 -13.50 -18.66 -3.17
CA PRO A 184 -14.51 -19.28 -4.04
C PRO A 184 -15.36 -20.36 -3.36
N LYS A 185 -14.89 -20.90 -2.23
CA LYS A 185 -15.57 -21.95 -1.46
C LYS A 185 -16.02 -21.52 -0.07
N ASP A 186 -15.72 -20.28 0.35
CA ASP A 186 -15.98 -19.83 1.71
C ASP A 186 -16.07 -18.31 1.75
N CYS A 187 -17.28 -17.78 1.72
CA CYS A 187 -17.51 -16.32 1.69
C CYS A 187 -17.07 -15.59 2.96
N THR A 188 -16.71 -16.31 4.03
CA THR A 188 -16.13 -15.73 5.26
C THR A 188 -14.63 -15.48 5.13
N LYS A 189 -14.02 -15.82 4.00
CA LYS A 189 -12.59 -15.68 3.73
C LYS A 189 -12.31 -14.81 2.51
N THR A 190 -11.15 -14.19 2.55
CA THR A 190 -10.64 -13.34 1.47
C THR A 190 -9.35 -13.91 0.90
N VAL A 191 -9.28 -14.04 -0.41
CA VAL A 191 -8.03 -14.30 -1.14
C VAL A 191 -7.44 -12.97 -1.56
N VAL A 192 -6.17 -12.76 -1.26
CA VAL A 192 -5.43 -11.55 -1.63
C VAL A 192 -4.23 -11.91 -2.49
N ASP A 193 -4.14 -11.31 -3.66
CA ASP A 193 -2.93 -11.31 -4.48
C ASP A 193 -2.17 -10.02 -4.20
N TYR A 194 -1.12 -10.07 -3.41
CA TYR A 194 -0.18 -8.97 -3.24
C TYR A 194 0.63 -8.76 -4.49
N VAL A 195 0.84 -7.51 -4.87
CA VAL A 195 1.70 -7.10 -5.97
C VAL A 195 2.62 -5.98 -5.49
N MET A 196 3.91 -6.10 -5.80
CA MET A 196 4.89 -5.09 -5.43
C MET A 196 5.99 -4.97 -6.49
N CYS A 197 6.19 -3.76 -7.01
CA CYS A 197 7.33 -3.34 -7.82
C CYS A 197 7.87 -2.04 -7.20
N VAL A 198 9.02 -2.14 -6.53
CA VAL A 198 9.59 -1.06 -5.71
C VAL A 198 11.07 -0.91 -6.02
N ASP A 199 11.54 0.32 -6.15
CA ASP A 199 12.94 0.68 -6.06
C ASP A 199 13.23 1.28 -4.68
N PHE A 200 14.11 0.62 -3.93
CA PHE A 200 14.50 1.10 -2.61
C PHE A 200 15.48 2.27 -2.65
N ASN A 201 15.96 2.64 -3.83
CA ASN A 201 16.96 3.68 -4.03
C ASN A 201 18.16 3.59 -3.05
N GLY A 202 19.16 4.43 -3.26
CA GLY A 202 20.31 4.54 -2.38
C GLY A 202 21.51 3.69 -2.78
N PRO A 203 22.66 3.91 -2.13
CA PRO A 203 23.91 3.29 -2.52
C PRO A 203 23.91 1.79 -2.22
N ASP A 204 24.31 1.02 -3.21
CA ASP A 204 24.98 -0.27 -3.12
C ASP A 204 24.33 -1.41 -2.32
N ILE A 205 23.00 -1.52 -2.33
CA ILE A 205 22.39 -2.79 -1.91
C ILE A 205 22.47 -3.76 -3.10
N PRO A 206 23.17 -4.89 -2.98
CA PRO A 206 23.19 -5.89 -4.03
C PRO A 206 21.77 -6.34 -4.40
N LYS A 207 21.48 -6.45 -5.71
CA LYS A 207 20.12 -6.84 -6.19
C LYS A 207 19.59 -8.12 -5.54
N LEU A 208 20.45 -9.05 -5.17
CA LEU A 208 20.07 -10.29 -4.51
C LEU A 208 19.53 -10.04 -3.11
N VAL A 209 20.17 -9.12 -2.36
CA VAL A 209 19.73 -8.71 -1.02
C VAL A 209 18.42 -7.97 -1.11
N MET A 210 18.27 -7.07 -2.09
CA MET A 210 17.03 -6.33 -2.34
C MET A 210 15.85 -7.27 -2.65
N ASP A 211 16.06 -8.24 -3.54
CA ASP A 211 15.06 -9.25 -3.88
C ASP A 211 14.61 -10.07 -2.67
N ALA A 212 15.55 -10.49 -1.84
CA ALA A 212 15.26 -11.25 -0.63
C ALA A 212 14.49 -10.41 0.38
N THR A 213 14.85 -9.14 0.52
CA THR A 213 14.21 -8.17 1.42
C THR A 213 12.76 -7.91 1.03
N ILE A 214 12.47 -7.67 -0.26
CA ILE A 214 11.09 -7.46 -0.74
C ILE A 214 10.25 -8.72 -0.46
N GLY A 215 10.74 -9.89 -0.80
CA GLY A 215 10.03 -11.14 -0.54
C GLY A 215 9.74 -11.38 0.95
N MET A 216 10.70 -11.04 1.81
CA MET A 216 10.54 -11.13 3.26
C MET A 216 9.46 -10.15 3.76
N PHE A 217 9.46 -8.91 3.28
CA PHE A 217 8.47 -7.91 3.70
C PHE A 217 7.04 -8.31 3.33
N ILE A 218 6.81 -8.79 2.10
CA ILE A 218 5.48 -9.27 1.67
C ILE A 218 5.00 -10.40 2.59
N MET A 219 5.88 -11.36 2.93
CA MET A 219 5.52 -12.47 3.80
C MET A 219 5.25 -12.03 5.23
N GLN A 220 6.07 -11.13 5.77
CA GLN A 220 5.89 -10.59 7.12
C GLN A 220 4.62 -9.75 7.23
N ASP A 221 4.32 -8.95 6.21
CA ASP A 221 3.10 -8.16 6.15
C ASP A 221 1.86 -9.05 6.24
N ALA A 222 1.79 -10.11 5.45
CA ALA A 222 0.70 -11.07 5.53
C ALA A 222 0.61 -11.78 6.89
N GLN A 223 1.75 -12.07 7.54
CA GLN A 223 1.76 -12.67 8.88
C GLN A 223 1.25 -11.70 9.95
N TYR A 224 1.65 -10.44 9.87
CA TYR A 224 1.16 -9.42 10.80
C TYR A 224 -0.35 -9.17 10.60
N THR A 225 -0.80 -9.09 9.37
CA THR A 225 -2.24 -8.96 9.03
C THR A 225 -3.05 -10.14 9.58
N ARG A 226 -2.57 -11.39 9.47
CA ARG A 226 -3.25 -12.54 10.08
C ARG A 226 -3.39 -12.41 11.59
N LYS A 227 -2.33 -12.01 12.28
CA LYS A 227 -2.37 -11.83 13.74
C LYS A 227 -3.32 -10.72 14.15
N GLN A 228 -3.38 -9.64 13.38
CA GLN A 228 -4.33 -8.56 13.60
C GLN A 228 -5.77 -9.06 13.42
N ILE A 229 -6.06 -9.80 12.36
CA ILE A 229 -7.37 -10.41 12.14
C ILE A 229 -7.77 -11.36 13.28
N GLU A 230 -6.85 -12.20 13.76
CA GLU A 230 -7.11 -13.08 14.91
C GLU A 230 -7.49 -12.27 16.15
N LYS A 231 -6.79 -11.16 16.42
CA LYS A 231 -7.10 -10.26 17.53
C LYS A 231 -8.47 -9.63 17.38
N LEU A 232 -8.80 -9.06 16.21
CA LEU A 232 -10.10 -8.46 15.93
C LEU A 232 -11.26 -9.44 16.11
N LYS A 233 -11.07 -10.70 15.71
CA LYS A 233 -12.09 -11.76 15.91
C LYS A 233 -12.31 -12.07 17.40
N GLN A 234 -11.26 -12.03 18.22
CA GLN A 234 -11.37 -12.26 19.66
C GLN A 234 -12.08 -11.08 20.37
N GLU A 235 -11.86 -9.85 19.90
CA GLU A 235 -12.49 -8.64 20.47
C GLU A 235 -13.98 -8.53 20.09
N ALA A 236 -14.42 -9.20 19.02
CA ALA A 236 -15.80 -9.22 18.55
C ALA A 236 -16.66 -10.34 19.18
N THR A 237 -16.07 -11.24 20.00
CA THR A 237 -16.71 -12.36 20.68
C THR A 237 -16.96 -12.05 22.15
#